data_b9505a955bc5a3058406a20848998c64
#
_entry.id   b9505a955bc5a3058406a20848998c64
#
_cell.length_a   1.000
_cell.length_b   1.000
_cell.length_c   1.000
_cell.angle_alpha   90.00
_cell.angle_beta   90.00
_cell.angle_gamma   90.00
#
_symmetry.space_group_name_H-M   'P 1'
#
loop_
_entity.id
_entity.type
_entity.pdbx_description
1 polymer ?
#
loop_
_entity_poly.entity_id
_entity_poly.type
_entity_poly.pdbx_seq_one_letter_code
_entity_poly.pdbx_strand_id
1 'polypeptide(L)'
;MASVAFDEESFPRGTEHSVSISGLLPSTEYYYVVAVTSAQRLAPVEKEVEAFSGWGGSPRAEEDSWSFLVEEVEEAGTGLEGSSLGIVSPGAYHSFSTFPRPLRDSPPPVRVWAIGDSGMGDDNARRVRDAFLNFTGGDWDLTLGLGDLAYGSGREYEYQRNLFDVYQEQNARIPIFTTPGNHDRPTSDMWKQTGPYFDVFTNPGDGNSGGVASNHKSYYSFDYGKVHFVSVDSDQLGLEDDPALYAWLERDLEAASKAGYDWIVAYHHQPPYSKGSHDSDREYECYKLRSNLVPTFEKYGVDLVLAGHSHSYERSHLLDRHLGSSGEIYSNPGVVKARWLKDGILVKRGSGPNSGTVYVVAGSAAKTGGGSLNHPAMDKGINEIGSLLLEFDGEDLTMYLVGSAPGQVLDKSVMRKNAMP
;
A
#
# COMPACT_ATOMS: atom_id res chain seq x y z
N MET A 1 4.90 -28.72 -5.25
CA MET A 1 5.50 -28.22 -6.50
C MET A 1 4.90 -26.86 -6.75
N ALA A 2 5.71 -25.84 -6.89
CA ALA A 2 5.22 -24.52 -7.30
C ALA A 2 4.90 -24.59 -8.81
N SER A 3 3.82 -23.95 -9.25
CA SER A 3 3.46 -23.84 -10.66
C SER A 3 3.56 -22.39 -11.11
N VAL A 4 4.12 -22.17 -12.30
CA VAL A 4 4.20 -20.86 -12.94
C VAL A 4 3.17 -20.85 -14.07
N ALA A 5 2.23 -19.92 -14.01
CA ALA A 5 1.27 -19.68 -15.10
C ALA A 5 1.64 -18.37 -15.79
N PHE A 6 1.77 -18.41 -17.10
CA PHE A 6 1.90 -17.22 -17.92
C PHE A 6 0.52 -16.88 -18.49
N ASP A 7 0.09 -15.65 -18.34
CA ASP A 7 -1.10 -15.16 -19.02
C ASP A 7 -0.74 -14.76 -20.46
N GLU A 8 -0.98 -15.67 -21.40
CA GLU A 8 -0.65 -15.46 -22.83
C GLU A 8 -1.59 -14.50 -23.55
N GLU A 9 -2.76 -14.16 -22.98
CA GLU A 9 -3.71 -13.25 -23.63
C GLU A 9 -3.29 -11.77 -23.57
N SER A 10 -2.34 -11.42 -22.73
CA SER A 10 -1.88 -10.04 -22.54
C SER A 10 -0.65 -9.63 -23.38
N PHE A 11 -0.20 -10.43 -24.36
CA PHE A 11 1.00 -10.17 -25.15
C PHE A 11 0.81 -9.60 -26.58
N PRO A 12 0.04 -8.53 -26.82
CA PRO A 12 0.25 -7.74 -28.01
C PRO A 12 1.19 -6.59 -27.71
N ARG A 13 2.51 -6.79 -27.81
CA ARG A 13 3.54 -5.75 -27.86
C ARG A 13 3.47 -4.69 -26.72
N GLY A 14 3.11 -5.12 -25.51
CA GLY A 14 3.18 -4.29 -24.30
C GLY A 14 4.56 -4.33 -23.68
N THR A 15 4.89 -3.32 -22.91
CA THR A 15 6.10 -3.24 -22.08
C THR A 15 5.90 -3.87 -20.70
N GLU A 16 4.64 -4.11 -20.31
CA GLU A 16 4.24 -4.67 -19.02
C GLU A 16 4.00 -6.18 -19.15
N HIS A 17 4.55 -6.93 -18.21
CA HIS A 17 4.41 -8.37 -18.13
C HIS A 17 4.02 -8.79 -16.71
N SER A 18 2.99 -9.63 -16.59
CA SER A 18 2.55 -10.20 -15.32
C SER A 18 2.77 -11.72 -15.32
N VAL A 19 3.33 -12.22 -14.21
CA VAL A 19 3.55 -13.65 -14.00
C VAL A 19 2.97 -14.07 -12.67
N SER A 20 2.08 -15.05 -12.67
CA SER A 20 1.50 -15.60 -11.45
C SER A 20 2.23 -16.87 -11.04
N ILE A 21 2.68 -16.94 -9.80
CA ILE A 21 3.32 -18.10 -9.21
C ILE A 21 2.44 -18.62 -8.07
N SER A 22 2.06 -19.89 -8.11
CA SER A 22 1.23 -20.52 -7.10
C SER A 22 1.94 -21.64 -6.37
N GLY A 23 1.38 -22.08 -5.23
CA GLY A 23 1.95 -23.18 -4.45
C GLY A 23 3.12 -22.77 -3.55
N LEU A 24 3.35 -21.47 -3.36
CA LEU A 24 4.36 -20.96 -2.45
C LEU A 24 3.95 -21.16 -0.98
N LEU A 25 4.93 -21.41 -0.13
CA LEU A 25 4.72 -21.51 1.32
C LEU A 25 4.60 -20.08 1.92
N PRO A 26 3.76 -19.87 2.94
CA PRO A 26 3.67 -18.60 3.63
C PRO A 26 4.93 -18.30 4.46
N SER A 27 5.20 -17.02 4.73
CA SER A 27 6.35 -16.53 5.50
C SER A 27 7.69 -17.07 4.99
N THR A 28 7.84 -17.19 3.68
CA THR A 28 9.01 -17.83 3.05
C THR A 28 9.65 -16.87 2.05
N GLU A 29 10.97 -16.76 2.11
CA GLU A 29 11.73 -15.97 1.14
C GLU A 29 11.97 -16.79 -0.13
N TYR A 30 11.70 -16.17 -1.28
CA TYR A 30 11.92 -16.71 -2.61
C TYR A 30 12.82 -15.81 -3.43
N TYR A 31 13.59 -16.41 -4.33
CA TYR A 31 14.49 -15.68 -5.22
C TYR A 31 14.01 -15.80 -6.65
N TYR A 32 14.22 -14.75 -7.45
CA TYR A 32 13.86 -14.75 -8.86
C TYR A 32 14.87 -13.95 -9.69
N VAL A 33 14.86 -14.24 -11.00
CA VAL A 33 15.62 -13.51 -11.99
C VAL A 33 14.71 -13.22 -13.19
N VAL A 34 14.88 -12.05 -13.79
CA VAL A 34 14.20 -11.71 -15.04
C VAL A 34 15.22 -11.86 -16.18
N ALA A 35 14.89 -12.71 -17.15
CA ALA A 35 15.72 -12.94 -18.33
C ALA A 35 14.93 -12.59 -19.61
N VAL A 36 15.62 -12.02 -20.59
CA VAL A 36 15.08 -11.74 -21.93
C VAL A 36 15.79 -12.62 -22.94
N THR A 37 15.01 -13.33 -23.75
CA THR A 37 15.56 -14.10 -24.88
C THR A 37 15.52 -13.26 -26.15
N SER A 38 16.61 -13.24 -26.91
CA SER A 38 16.69 -12.51 -28.17
C SER A 38 16.00 -13.21 -29.36
N ALA A 39 15.29 -14.31 -29.13
CA ALA A 39 14.64 -15.09 -30.17
C ALA A 39 13.22 -14.60 -30.48
N GLN A 40 12.95 -14.28 -31.72
CA GLN A 40 11.63 -14.00 -32.27
C GLN A 40 10.77 -15.27 -32.33
N ARG A 41 10.18 -15.71 -31.29
CA ARG A 41 9.10 -16.67 -31.07
C ARG A 41 9.38 -17.51 -29.83
N LEU A 42 8.73 -17.20 -28.76
CA LEU A 42 8.53 -18.15 -27.69
C LEU A 42 7.41 -19.10 -28.11
N ALA A 43 7.75 -20.39 -28.32
CA ALA A 43 6.73 -21.43 -28.24
C ALA A 43 6.33 -21.59 -26.76
N PRO A 44 5.08 -22.00 -26.45
CA PRO A 44 4.66 -22.21 -25.09
C PRO A 44 5.59 -23.22 -24.41
N VAL A 45 6.26 -22.80 -23.35
CA VAL A 45 7.12 -23.66 -22.54
C VAL A 45 6.29 -24.13 -21.36
N GLU A 46 5.61 -25.26 -21.54
CA GLU A 46 5.25 -26.09 -20.39
C GLU A 46 6.55 -26.70 -19.85
N LYS A 47 7.12 -26.11 -18.80
CA LYS A 47 8.21 -26.75 -18.06
C LYS A 47 7.89 -26.80 -16.58
N GLU A 48 8.00 -27.99 -16.03
CA GLU A 48 8.07 -28.23 -14.61
C GLU A 48 9.27 -27.47 -14.03
N VAL A 49 9.03 -26.66 -13.02
CA VAL A 49 10.08 -26.00 -12.24
C VAL A 49 10.60 -27.04 -11.25
N GLU A 50 11.77 -27.61 -11.49
CA GLU A 50 12.45 -28.41 -10.48
C GLU A 50 13.06 -27.52 -9.42
N ALA A 51 12.70 -27.80 -8.16
CA ALA A 51 13.29 -27.15 -7.01
C ALA A 51 14.67 -27.72 -6.74
N PHE A 52 15.72 -26.91 -6.79
CA PHE A 52 17.07 -27.33 -6.42
C PHE A 52 17.35 -27.00 -4.95
N SER A 53 17.50 -28.03 -4.14
CA SER A 53 18.15 -27.94 -2.83
C SER A 53 19.64 -28.28 -3.01
N GLY A 54 20.51 -27.31 -2.85
CA GLY A 54 21.92 -27.63 -2.75
C GLY A 54 22.89 -26.50 -3.00
N TRP A 55 23.25 -25.81 -1.97
CA TRP A 55 24.61 -25.32 -1.77
C TRP A 55 25.04 -25.63 -0.33
N GLY A 56 26.08 -26.46 -0.23
CA GLY A 56 26.59 -26.92 1.04
C GLY A 56 27.32 -25.84 1.82
N GLY A 57 26.89 -25.61 3.03
CA GLY A 57 27.55 -24.77 4.00
C GLY A 57 26.83 -24.75 5.33
N SER A 58 27.14 -25.72 6.18
CA SER A 58 26.88 -25.83 7.62
C SER A 58 25.42 -25.82 8.13
N PRO A 59 24.99 -26.80 8.90
CA PRO A 59 23.60 -26.98 9.30
C PRO A 59 23.27 -26.14 10.53
N ARG A 60 22.38 -25.19 10.38
CA ARG A 60 21.56 -24.69 11.48
C ARG A 60 20.19 -24.29 10.97
N ALA A 61 19.20 -24.98 11.51
CA ALA A 61 17.76 -24.80 11.35
C ALA A 61 17.21 -25.18 9.95
N GLU A 62 16.21 -26.01 10.00
CA GLU A 62 15.36 -26.44 8.90
C GLU A 62 14.56 -25.23 8.40
N GLU A 63 15.13 -24.50 7.47
CA GLU A 63 14.42 -23.50 6.65
C GLU A 63 14.60 -23.92 5.20
N ASP A 64 13.54 -24.45 4.62
CA ASP A 64 13.47 -24.76 3.20
C ASP A 64 13.46 -23.46 2.40
N SER A 65 14.63 -23.00 1.94
CA SER A 65 14.75 -21.90 1.00
C SER A 65 14.64 -22.45 -0.43
N TRP A 66 13.72 -21.87 -1.23
CA TRP A 66 13.52 -22.22 -2.63
C TRP A 66 14.10 -21.13 -3.53
N SER A 67 14.97 -21.52 -4.46
CA SER A 67 15.49 -20.62 -5.49
C SER A 67 14.91 -21.01 -6.84
N PHE A 68 14.40 -20.03 -7.59
CA PHE A 68 13.98 -20.23 -8.98
C PHE A 68 15.12 -19.82 -9.89
N LEU A 69 15.74 -20.80 -10.52
CA LEU A 69 16.63 -20.57 -11.67
C LEU A 69 15.77 -20.81 -12.93
N VAL A 70 15.71 -19.83 -13.82
CA VAL A 70 15.37 -20.09 -15.20
C VAL A 70 16.65 -20.65 -15.82
N GLU A 71 16.83 -21.99 -15.73
CA GLU A 71 17.95 -22.64 -16.40
C GLU A 71 17.83 -22.52 -17.92
N GLU A 72 19.00 -22.41 -18.55
CA GLU A 72 19.19 -22.51 -20.00
C GLU A 72 18.30 -23.58 -20.58
N VAL A 73 17.60 -23.24 -21.65
CA VAL A 73 17.00 -24.22 -22.53
C VAL A 73 18.15 -25.00 -23.18
N GLU A 74 18.50 -26.15 -22.61
CA GLU A 74 19.35 -27.10 -23.38
C GLU A 74 18.65 -27.39 -24.70
N GLU A 75 19.38 -27.16 -25.76
CA GLU A 75 18.99 -27.41 -27.14
C GLU A 75 18.46 -28.85 -27.31
N ALA A 76 17.14 -28.99 -27.37
CA ALA A 76 16.58 -30.12 -28.11
C ALA A 76 16.85 -29.83 -29.60
N GLY A 77 17.90 -30.41 -30.13
CA GLY A 77 18.49 -30.26 -31.45
C GLY A 77 17.54 -29.86 -32.59
N THR A 78 17.42 -28.60 -32.86
CA THR A 78 17.06 -28.03 -34.17
C THR A 78 17.77 -26.68 -34.28
N GLY A 79 18.91 -26.67 -34.90
CA GLY A 79 19.68 -25.60 -35.48
C GLY A 79 19.24 -24.15 -35.33
N LEU A 80 19.37 -23.58 -34.15
CA LEU A 80 19.35 -22.13 -33.91
C LEU A 80 20.71 -21.77 -33.29
N GLU A 81 21.72 -21.63 -34.13
CA GLU A 81 22.95 -20.94 -33.75
C GLU A 81 22.64 -19.50 -33.45
N GLY A 82 22.86 -19.04 -32.19
CA GLY A 82 23.04 -17.64 -31.86
C GLY A 82 22.00 -16.98 -30.96
N SER A 83 21.18 -17.69 -30.18
CA SER A 83 20.35 -17.01 -29.15
C SER A 83 21.11 -16.90 -27.83
N SER A 84 21.60 -15.70 -27.53
CA SER A 84 22.09 -15.38 -26.18
C SER A 84 20.91 -14.99 -25.27
N LEU A 85 20.71 -15.69 -24.17
CA LEU A 85 19.89 -15.23 -23.06
C LEU A 85 20.54 -13.98 -22.49
N GLY A 86 19.87 -12.82 -22.66
CA GLY A 86 20.27 -11.59 -22.00
C GLY A 86 19.61 -11.53 -20.62
N ILE A 87 20.38 -11.63 -19.55
CA ILE A 87 19.88 -11.34 -18.21
C ILE A 87 19.73 -9.82 -18.09
N VAL A 88 18.51 -9.33 -17.84
CA VAL A 88 18.20 -7.88 -17.76
C VAL A 88 18.86 -7.23 -16.55
N SER A 89 19.19 -8.01 -15.53
CA SER A 89 19.98 -7.56 -14.36
C SER A 89 21.18 -8.49 -14.16
N PRO A 90 22.30 -8.24 -14.82
CA PRO A 90 23.48 -9.08 -14.64
C PRO A 90 23.98 -9.01 -13.20
N GLY A 91 23.89 -10.10 -12.44
CA GLY A 91 24.53 -10.28 -11.15
C GLY A 91 23.68 -10.01 -9.90
N ALA A 92 22.38 -9.73 -10.01
CA ALA A 92 21.52 -9.61 -8.85
C ALA A 92 20.32 -10.56 -8.93
N TYR A 93 20.30 -11.55 -8.05
CA TYR A 93 19.06 -12.25 -7.72
C TYR A 93 18.20 -11.27 -6.93
N HIS A 94 16.94 -11.12 -7.32
CA HIS A 94 15.93 -10.43 -6.52
C HIS A 94 15.28 -11.44 -5.60
N SER A 95 14.87 -11.00 -4.42
CA SER A 95 14.12 -11.85 -3.50
C SER A 95 12.83 -11.16 -3.07
N PHE A 96 11.83 -11.94 -2.73
CA PHE A 96 10.62 -11.47 -2.07
C PHE A 96 10.19 -12.47 -1.00
N SER A 97 9.46 -12.01 0.00
CA SER A 97 8.86 -12.87 1.02
C SER A 97 7.37 -13.00 0.80
N THR A 98 6.86 -14.21 0.93
CA THR A 98 5.41 -14.46 0.93
C THR A 98 4.79 -13.99 2.24
N PHE A 99 3.51 -13.59 2.18
CA PHE A 99 2.78 -13.12 3.35
C PHE A 99 2.61 -14.22 4.41
N PRO A 100 2.58 -13.86 5.71
CA PRO A 100 2.18 -14.77 6.75
C PRO A 100 0.69 -15.16 6.57
N ARG A 101 0.31 -16.35 7.07
CA ARG A 101 -1.09 -16.76 6.99
C ARG A 101 -1.97 -15.83 7.82
N PRO A 102 -3.03 -15.26 7.24
CA PRO A 102 -3.93 -14.37 7.96
C PRO A 102 -4.47 -15.04 9.23
N LEU A 103 -4.52 -14.29 10.34
CA LEU A 103 -5.08 -14.67 11.63
C LEU A 103 -4.46 -15.92 12.33
N ARG A 104 -3.54 -16.61 11.67
CA ARG A 104 -2.94 -17.85 12.21
C ARG A 104 -1.53 -17.66 12.72
N ASP A 105 -0.75 -16.90 11.98
CA ASP A 105 0.63 -16.64 12.35
C ASP A 105 0.67 -15.37 13.20
N SER A 106 1.52 -15.36 14.22
CA SER A 106 1.88 -14.16 14.98
C SER A 106 3.23 -13.70 14.42
N PRO A 107 3.22 -12.91 13.32
CA PRO A 107 4.46 -12.41 12.75
C PRO A 107 5.15 -11.50 13.76
N PRO A 108 6.45 -11.24 13.59
CA PRO A 108 7.09 -10.07 14.20
C PRO A 108 6.28 -8.82 13.86
N PRO A 109 6.56 -7.65 14.47
CA PRO A 109 5.86 -6.42 14.15
C PRO A 109 5.74 -6.21 12.65
N VAL A 110 4.52 -6.00 12.15
CA VAL A 110 4.27 -5.71 10.73
C VAL A 110 4.69 -4.29 10.45
N ARG A 111 5.62 -4.10 9.52
CA ARG A 111 6.22 -2.81 9.17
C ARG A 111 5.75 -2.36 7.79
N VAL A 112 5.11 -1.21 7.72
CA VAL A 112 4.47 -0.70 6.50
C VAL A 112 5.03 0.68 6.16
N TRP A 113 5.50 0.83 4.92
CA TRP A 113 5.84 2.13 4.36
C TRP A 113 4.63 2.74 3.67
N ALA A 114 4.16 3.91 4.10
CA ALA A 114 3.08 4.62 3.41
C ALA A 114 3.60 5.91 2.76
N ILE A 115 3.35 6.04 1.46
CA ILE A 115 3.78 7.16 0.61
C ILE A 115 2.59 7.72 -0.16
N GLY A 116 2.26 8.97 0.04
CA GLY A 116 1.26 9.71 -0.74
C GLY A 116 1.90 10.82 -1.54
N ASP A 117 1.38 11.07 -2.75
CA ASP A 117 1.83 12.16 -3.61
C ASP A 117 3.33 12.08 -3.94
N SER A 118 3.82 10.85 -4.10
CA SER A 118 5.23 10.53 -4.30
C SER A 118 5.68 10.62 -5.76
N GLY A 119 4.74 10.71 -6.70
CA GLY A 119 4.94 10.54 -8.13
C GLY A 119 5.55 11.71 -8.87
N MET A 120 6.42 12.52 -8.24
CA MET A 120 7.10 13.65 -8.90
C MET A 120 8.36 13.22 -9.68
N GLY A 121 9.00 12.12 -9.30
CA GLY A 121 10.23 11.65 -9.94
C GLY A 121 11.44 12.59 -9.74
N ASP A 122 11.38 13.47 -8.77
CA ASP A 122 12.38 14.51 -8.51
C ASP A 122 13.33 14.15 -7.35
N ASP A 123 14.21 15.08 -7.02
CA ASP A 123 15.18 14.90 -5.93
C ASP A 123 14.51 14.85 -4.55
N ASN A 124 13.34 15.45 -4.38
CA ASN A 124 12.60 15.36 -3.13
C ASN A 124 12.12 13.94 -2.88
N ALA A 125 11.49 13.30 -3.89
CA ALA A 125 11.05 11.92 -3.81
C ALA A 125 12.23 10.98 -3.45
N ARG A 126 13.40 11.18 -4.11
CA ARG A 126 14.61 10.41 -3.83
C ARG A 126 15.14 10.65 -2.41
N ARG A 127 15.16 11.90 -1.94
CA ARG A 127 15.60 12.23 -0.56
C ARG A 127 14.69 11.58 0.49
N VAL A 128 13.36 11.59 0.29
CA VAL A 128 12.41 10.94 1.20
C VAL A 128 12.64 9.43 1.20
N ARG A 129 12.79 8.80 0.03
CA ARG A 129 13.15 7.39 -0.10
C ARG A 129 14.44 7.06 0.66
N ASP A 130 15.51 7.79 0.38
CA ASP A 130 16.82 7.52 0.95
C ASP A 130 16.86 7.71 2.47
N ALA A 131 16.12 8.72 2.98
CA ALA A 131 15.98 8.94 4.42
C ALA A 131 15.17 7.79 5.08
N PHE A 132 14.12 7.29 4.42
CA PHE A 132 13.36 6.13 4.89
C PHE A 132 14.23 4.87 4.93
N LEU A 133 14.99 4.60 3.87
CA LEU A 133 15.94 3.48 3.82
C LEU A 133 16.99 3.56 4.92
N ASN A 134 17.53 4.75 5.16
CA ASN A 134 18.47 4.99 6.25
C ASN A 134 17.85 4.72 7.62
N PHE A 135 16.60 5.14 7.82
CA PHE A 135 15.88 4.99 9.09
C PHE A 135 15.52 3.53 9.39
N THR A 136 15.04 2.79 8.38
CA THR A 136 14.58 1.41 8.53
C THR A 136 15.68 0.37 8.36
N GLY A 137 16.83 0.74 7.80
CA GLY A 137 17.86 -0.21 7.39
C GLY A 137 17.45 -1.10 6.20
N GLY A 138 16.40 -0.72 5.49
CA GLY A 138 15.85 -1.51 4.38
C GLY A 138 14.88 -2.61 4.81
N ASP A 139 14.42 -2.58 6.05
CA ASP A 139 13.55 -3.60 6.63
C ASP A 139 12.12 -3.07 6.82
N TRP A 140 11.20 -3.50 5.95
CA TRP A 140 9.74 -3.35 6.03
C TRP A 140 9.06 -4.41 5.14
N ASP A 141 7.78 -4.69 5.38
CA ASP A 141 7.06 -5.81 4.80
C ASP A 141 6.32 -5.46 3.52
N LEU A 142 5.70 -4.28 3.46
CA LEU A 142 4.91 -3.82 2.32
C LEU A 142 4.86 -2.29 2.24
N THR A 143 4.53 -1.80 1.05
CA THR A 143 4.36 -0.37 0.79
C THR A 143 2.91 -0.06 0.43
N LEU A 144 2.33 1.00 1.02
CA LEU A 144 1.04 1.56 0.63
C LEU A 144 1.26 2.83 -0.20
N GLY A 145 0.80 2.82 -1.44
CA GLY A 145 0.75 4.00 -2.30
C GLY A 145 -0.60 4.72 -2.13
N LEU A 146 -0.58 5.90 -1.53
CA LEU A 146 -1.78 6.66 -1.19
C LEU A 146 -2.27 7.57 -2.33
N GLY A 147 -2.01 7.19 -3.57
CA GLY A 147 -2.39 7.93 -4.78
C GLY A 147 -1.39 8.99 -5.21
N ASP A 148 -1.62 9.53 -6.41
CA ASP A 148 -0.75 10.48 -7.10
C ASP A 148 0.68 9.93 -7.27
N LEU A 149 0.75 8.73 -7.85
CA LEU A 149 1.99 7.98 -8.05
C LEU A 149 2.69 8.35 -9.36
N ALA A 150 2.01 9.09 -10.25
CA ALA A 150 2.54 9.55 -11.54
C ALA A 150 2.03 10.94 -11.92
N TYR A 151 2.73 11.98 -11.50
CA TYR A 151 2.45 13.36 -11.96
C TYR A 151 2.97 13.57 -13.38
N GLY A 152 2.29 14.28 -14.31
CA GLY A 152 1.07 15.11 -14.12
C GLY A 152 -0.27 14.43 -14.42
N SER A 153 -0.36 13.28 -15.14
CA SER A 153 -1.62 12.77 -15.67
C SER A 153 -1.73 11.24 -15.63
N GLY A 154 -0.84 10.53 -14.93
CA GLY A 154 -0.87 9.07 -14.83
C GLY A 154 -0.56 8.36 -16.16
N ARG A 155 0.32 8.92 -16.98
CA ARG A 155 0.74 8.29 -18.24
C ARG A 155 1.77 7.20 -17.95
N GLU A 156 1.85 6.21 -18.82
CA GLU A 156 2.80 5.10 -18.72
C GLU A 156 4.24 5.58 -18.44
N TYR A 157 4.76 6.51 -19.23
CA TYR A 157 6.11 7.03 -19.03
C TYR A 157 6.29 7.84 -17.71
N GLU A 158 5.18 8.38 -17.16
CA GLU A 158 5.20 9.05 -15.85
C GLU A 158 5.30 8.03 -14.72
N TYR A 159 4.61 6.90 -14.80
CA TYR A 159 4.82 5.77 -13.87
C TYR A 159 6.25 5.25 -13.96
N GLN A 160 6.76 5.03 -15.18
CA GLN A 160 8.13 4.57 -15.34
C GLN A 160 9.13 5.52 -14.67
N ARG A 161 9.12 6.79 -15.06
CA ARG A 161 10.09 7.78 -14.59
C ARG A 161 9.91 8.17 -13.12
N ASN A 162 8.65 8.33 -12.67
CA ASN A 162 8.35 8.96 -11.39
C ASN A 162 8.17 7.94 -10.25
N LEU A 163 7.84 6.70 -10.59
CA LEU A 163 7.65 5.63 -9.61
C LEU A 163 8.72 4.54 -9.79
N PHE A 164 8.75 3.86 -10.94
CA PHE A 164 9.61 2.68 -11.08
C PHE A 164 11.10 3.04 -11.09
N ASP A 165 11.53 4.10 -11.78
CA ASP A 165 12.94 4.52 -11.76
C ASP A 165 13.37 5.07 -10.39
N VAL A 166 12.42 5.61 -9.60
CA VAL A 166 12.71 6.13 -8.26
C VAL A 166 12.82 4.98 -7.24
N TYR A 167 11.90 4.00 -7.28
CA TYR A 167 11.76 2.96 -6.27
C TYR A 167 12.10 1.57 -6.80
N GLN A 168 12.92 1.45 -7.85
CA GLN A 168 13.21 0.22 -8.56
C GLN A 168 13.68 -0.91 -7.65
N GLU A 169 14.69 -0.63 -6.80
CA GLU A 169 15.26 -1.64 -5.91
C GLU A 169 14.26 -2.11 -4.84
N GLN A 170 13.42 -1.19 -4.37
CA GLN A 170 12.41 -1.46 -3.37
C GLN A 170 11.29 -2.30 -3.95
N ASN A 171 10.73 -1.87 -5.08
CA ASN A 171 9.62 -2.56 -5.75
C ASN A 171 10.02 -3.94 -6.30
N ALA A 172 11.30 -4.18 -6.53
CA ALA A 172 11.81 -5.50 -6.89
C ALA A 172 11.75 -6.52 -5.73
N ARG A 173 11.53 -6.09 -4.50
CA ARG A 173 11.59 -6.93 -3.30
C ARG A 173 10.35 -6.84 -2.42
N ILE A 174 9.77 -5.66 -2.33
CA ILE A 174 8.69 -5.33 -1.42
C ILE A 174 7.45 -4.99 -2.24
N PRO A 175 6.32 -5.65 -2.01
CA PRO A 175 5.09 -5.37 -2.74
C PRO A 175 4.55 -3.98 -2.42
N ILE A 176 4.02 -3.31 -3.45
CA ILE A 176 3.30 -2.05 -3.31
C ILE A 176 1.81 -2.27 -3.58
N PHE A 177 0.96 -1.80 -2.67
CA PHE A 177 -0.50 -1.80 -2.78
C PHE A 177 -1.01 -0.38 -2.92
N THR A 178 -1.66 -0.07 -4.03
CA THR A 178 -1.94 1.32 -4.41
C THR A 178 -3.43 1.64 -4.38
N THR A 179 -3.77 2.89 -4.03
CA THR A 179 -5.05 3.50 -4.38
C THR A 179 -4.80 4.57 -5.45
N PRO A 180 -5.71 4.79 -6.43
CA PRO A 180 -5.52 5.84 -7.41
C PRO A 180 -5.73 7.23 -6.80
N GLY A 181 -4.91 8.19 -7.22
CA GLY A 181 -5.12 9.61 -6.98
C GLY A 181 -5.73 10.33 -8.18
N ASN A 182 -6.04 11.61 -8.01
CA ASN A 182 -6.62 12.40 -9.10
C ASN A 182 -5.66 12.63 -10.29
N HIS A 183 -4.34 12.53 -10.08
CA HIS A 183 -3.35 12.56 -11.15
C HIS A 183 -3.12 11.21 -11.82
N ASP A 184 -3.50 10.10 -11.21
CA ASP A 184 -3.42 8.77 -11.81
C ASP A 184 -4.57 8.48 -12.80
N ARG A 185 -5.68 9.21 -12.70
CA ARG A 185 -6.93 8.95 -13.43
C ARG A 185 -7.02 9.51 -14.85
N PRO A 186 -6.39 10.65 -15.24
CA PRO A 186 -6.70 11.30 -16.50
C PRO A 186 -6.46 10.45 -17.75
N THR A 187 -5.62 9.42 -17.66
CA THR A 187 -5.31 8.49 -18.76
C THR A 187 -5.84 7.08 -18.55
N SER A 188 -6.55 6.83 -17.44
CA SER A 188 -7.12 5.52 -17.11
C SER A 188 -8.63 5.60 -16.93
N ASP A 189 -9.35 4.58 -17.41
CA ASP A 189 -10.80 4.42 -17.22
C ASP A 189 -11.05 3.51 -16.02
N MET A 190 -11.40 4.09 -14.87
CA MET A 190 -11.58 3.35 -13.62
C MET A 190 -12.74 2.36 -13.72
N TRP A 191 -13.81 2.68 -14.45
CA TRP A 191 -14.96 1.78 -14.61
C TRP A 191 -14.65 0.54 -15.44
N LYS A 192 -13.88 0.73 -16.52
CA LYS A 192 -13.48 -0.37 -17.41
C LYS A 192 -12.21 -1.07 -16.93
N GLN A 193 -11.55 -0.52 -15.94
CA GLN A 193 -10.25 -1.00 -15.45
C GLN A 193 -9.21 -1.10 -16.58
N THR A 194 -9.08 -0.04 -17.37
CA THR A 194 -8.16 0.02 -18.52
C THR A 194 -7.30 1.28 -18.46
N GLY A 195 -6.16 1.23 -19.11
CA GLY A 195 -5.19 2.32 -19.18
C GLY A 195 -4.04 2.18 -18.19
N PRO A 196 -3.08 3.11 -18.21
CA PRO A 196 -1.79 2.95 -17.57
C PRO A 196 -1.82 2.51 -16.10
N TYR A 197 -2.74 3.05 -15.29
CA TYR A 197 -2.86 2.60 -13.89
C TYR A 197 -3.13 1.09 -13.79
N PHE A 198 -4.05 0.56 -14.60
CA PHE A 198 -4.43 -0.85 -14.58
C PHE A 198 -3.46 -1.76 -15.31
N ASP A 199 -2.66 -1.19 -16.20
CA ASP A 199 -1.62 -1.92 -16.92
C ASP A 199 -0.41 -2.16 -16.00
N VAL A 200 -0.04 -1.17 -15.17
CA VAL A 200 1.14 -1.26 -14.30
C VAL A 200 0.87 -1.85 -12.90
N PHE A 201 -0.39 -1.82 -12.40
CA PHE A 201 -0.73 -2.35 -11.09
C PHE A 201 -1.64 -3.57 -11.17
N THR A 202 -1.23 -4.65 -10.48
CA THR A 202 -1.98 -5.91 -10.36
C THR A 202 -2.63 -6.06 -8.98
N ASN A 203 -3.20 -4.98 -8.46
CA ASN A 203 -3.83 -4.96 -7.13
C ASN A 203 -4.84 -6.12 -6.95
N PRO A 204 -4.93 -6.75 -5.77
CA PRO A 204 -5.62 -8.03 -5.54
C PRO A 204 -7.13 -7.88 -5.38
N GLY A 205 -7.84 -7.53 -6.47
CA GLY A 205 -9.30 -7.42 -6.47
C GLY A 205 -10.05 -8.75 -6.39
N ASP A 206 -9.37 -9.87 -6.57
CA ASP A 206 -9.92 -11.22 -6.59
C ASP A 206 -10.10 -11.85 -5.19
N GLY A 207 -9.64 -11.20 -4.13
CA GLY A 207 -9.69 -11.67 -2.75
C GLY A 207 -8.66 -12.77 -2.41
N ASN A 208 -7.75 -13.10 -3.31
CA ASN A 208 -6.73 -14.15 -3.07
C ASN A 208 -5.67 -13.74 -2.04
N SER A 209 -5.53 -12.44 -1.78
CA SER A 209 -4.64 -11.90 -0.74
C SER A 209 -5.34 -11.65 0.59
N GLY A 210 -6.55 -12.15 0.78
CA GLY A 210 -7.42 -11.89 1.93
C GLY A 210 -8.54 -10.90 1.63
N GLY A 211 -9.46 -10.73 2.59
CA GLY A 211 -10.64 -9.91 2.44
C GLY A 211 -11.70 -10.48 1.51
N VAL A 212 -12.68 -9.65 1.12
CA VAL A 212 -13.77 -10.01 0.23
C VAL A 212 -13.45 -9.54 -1.19
N ALA A 213 -13.54 -10.42 -2.18
CA ALA A 213 -13.31 -10.07 -3.57
C ALA A 213 -14.18 -8.87 -4.02
N SER A 214 -13.54 -7.81 -4.48
CA SER A 214 -14.19 -6.66 -5.11
C SER A 214 -14.38 -6.86 -6.62
N ASN A 215 -13.53 -7.69 -7.22
CA ASN A 215 -13.32 -7.83 -8.66
C ASN A 215 -12.89 -6.50 -9.32
N HIS A 216 -12.26 -5.64 -8.53
CA HIS A 216 -11.81 -4.33 -8.98
C HIS A 216 -10.40 -4.03 -8.48
N LYS A 217 -9.53 -3.48 -9.36
CA LYS A 217 -8.14 -3.17 -9.02
C LYS A 217 -7.95 -1.79 -8.37
N SER A 218 -8.94 -0.87 -8.46
CA SER A 218 -8.84 0.45 -7.81
C SER A 218 -9.40 0.49 -6.39
N TYR A 219 -10.20 -0.53 -6.01
CA TYR A 219 -10.64 -0.74 -4.64
C TYR A 219 -10.67 -2.23 -4.31
N TYR A 220 -10.06 -2.60 -3.21
CA TYR A 220 -9.83 -3.99 -2.82
C TYR A 220 -9.39 -4.05 -1.35
N SER A 221 -9.34 -5.26 -0.81
CA SER A 221 -8.76 -5.52 0.51
C SER A 221 -7.75 -6.64 0.46
N PHE A 222 -6.86 -6.69 1.44
CA PHE A 222 -5.90 -7.75 1.62
C PHE A 222 -5.49 -7.85 3.10
N ASP A 223 -4.91 -8.99 3.46
CA ASP A 223 -4.50 -9.28 4.82
C ASP A 223 -2.99 -9.48 4.91
N TYR A 224 -2.37 -8.93 5.94
CA TYR A 224 -1.00 -9.26 6.32
C TYR A 224 -0.96 -9.63 7.80
N GLY A 225 -0.81 -10.93 8.10
CA GLY A 225 -0.88 -11.43 9.47
C GLY A 225 -2.21 -11.10 10.15
N LYS A 226 -2.17 -10.24 11.15
CA LYS A 226 -3.36 -9.80 11.89
C LYS A 226 -3.81 -8.37 11.56
N VAL A 227 -3.34 -7.83 10.47
CA VAL A 227 -3.77 -6.52 9.96
C VAL A 227 -4.58 -6.71 8.69
N HIS A 228 -5.77 -6.14 8.68
CA HIS A 228 -6.64 -6.08 7.50
C HIS A 228 -6.53 -4.70 6.87
N PHE A 229 -6.20 -4.66 5.57
CA PHE A 229 -6.02 -3.43 4.80
C PHE A 229 -7.13 -3.29 3.75
N VAL A 230 -7.69 -2.08 3.63
CA VAL A 230 -8.76 -1.77 2.67
C VAL A 230 -8.38 -0.55 1.86
N SER A 231 -8.18 -0.73 0.55
CA SER A 231 -8.01 0.34 -0.43
C SER A 231 -9.34 0.79 -0.97
N VAL A 232 -9.60 2.08 -0.97
CA VAL A 232 -10.85 2.67 -1.50
C VAL A 232 -10.52 3.72 -2.54
N ASP A 233 -11.12 3.61 -3.73
CA ASP A 233 -11.04 4.65 -4.75
C ASP A 233 -11.91 5.85 -4.35
N SER A 234 -11.28 6.86 -3.77
CA SER A 234 -11.98 8.02 -3.19
C SER A 234 -12.49 9.02 -4.22
N ASP A 235 -11.98 8.98 -5.45
CA ASP A 235 -12.42 9.87 -6.53
C ASP A 235 -13.73 9.41 -7.21
N GLN A 236 -14.04 8.11 -7.16
CA GLN A 236 -15.31 7.58 -7.66
C GLN A 236 -16.48 7.84 -6.70
N LEU A 237 -16.21 8.42 -5.56
CA LEU A 237 -17.18 8.59 -4.48
C LEU A 237 -18.07 9.83 -4.61
N GLY A 238 -18.61 10.06 -5.79
CA GLY A 238 -20.00 10.41 -5.80
C GLY A 238 -20.77 9.15 -5.42
N LEU A 239 -21.21 9.00 -4.18
CA LEU A 239 -21.86 7.80 -3.64
C LEU A 239 -23.05 7.29 -4.42
N GLU A 240 -23.69 8.19 -5.14
CA GLU A 240 -24.76 7.90 -6.06
C GLU A 240 -24.23 7.18 -7.30
N ASP A 241 -22.90 7.23 -7.53
CA ASP A 241 -22.28 6.79 -8.78
C ASP A 241 -21.67 5.39 -8.71
N ASP A 242 -21.29 4.85 -7.52
CA ASP A 242 -20.84 3.47 -7.39
C ASP A 242 -21.46 2.70 -6.21
N PRO A 243 -22.72 2.26 -6.33
CA PRO A 243 -23.34 1.40 -5.33
C PRO A 243 -22.61 0.07 -5.11
N ALA A 244 -21.85 -0.41 -6.11
CA ALA A 244 -21.13 -1.68 -6.02
C ALA A 244 -19.93 -1.57 -5.07
N LEU A 245 -19.19 -0.48 -5.13
CA LEU A 245 -18.09 -0.18 -4.19
C LEU A 245 -18.60 -0.18 -2.75
N TYR A 246 -19.72 0.52 -2.49
CA TYR A 246 -20.28 0.59 -1.13
C TYR A 246 -20.76 -0.75 -0.61
N ALA A 247 -21.50 -1.47 -1.45
CA ALA A 247 -22.00 -2.78 -1.08
C ALA A 247 -20.84 -3.78 -0.84
N TRP A 248 -19.76 -3.64 -1.58
CA TRP A 248 -18.54 -4.41 -1.33
C TRP A 248 -17.86 -3.98 -0.03
N LEU A 249 -17.63 -2.69 0.16
CA LEU A 249 -16.96 -2.14 1.34
C LEU A 249 -17.67 -2.52 2.65
N GLU A 250 -19.01 -2.44 2.67
CA GLU A 250 -19.78 -2.88 3.84
C GLU A 250 -19.62 -4.37 4.12
N ARG A 251 -19.65 -5.22 3.08
CA ARG A 251 -19.47 -6.67 3.26
C ARG A 251 -18.06 -7.00 3.76
N ASP A 252 -17.06 -6.35 3.20
CA ASP A 252 -15.66 -6.57 3.54
C ASP A 252 -15.36 -6.15 4.99
N LEU A 253 -15.70 -4.92 5.35
CA LEU A 253 -15.51 -4.40 6.71
C LEU A 253 -16.37 -5.15 7.74
N GLU A 254 -17.58 -5.59 7.38
CA GLU A 254 -18.39 -6.44 8.25
C GLU A 254 -17.70 -7.78 8.53
N ALA A 255 -17.13 -8.41 7.50
CA ALA A 255 -16.38 -9.64 7.65
C ALA A 255 -15.12 -9.42 8.51
N ALA A 256 -14.34 -8.39 8.21
CA ALA A 256 -13.13 -8.04 8.95
C ALA A 256 -13.41 -7.75 10.43
N SER A 257 -14.46 -6.99 10.74
CA SER A 257 -14.84 -6.65 12.13
C SER A 257 -15.19 -7.87 13.00
N LYS A 258 -15.54 -9.01 12.36
CA LYS A 258 -15.90 -10.27 13.03
C LYS A 258 -14.75 -11.29 13.04
N ALA A 259 -13.74 -11.09 12.22
CA ALA A 259 -12.69 -12.08 11.99
C ALA A 259 -11.64 -12.13 13.11
N GLY A 260 -11.46 -11.04 13.86
CA GLY A 260 -10.51 -10.98 14.99
C GLY A 260 -9.12 -10.45 14.60
N TYR A 261 -9.06 -9.57 13.59
CA TYR A 261 -7.85 -8.80 13.30
C TYR A 261 -7.49 -7.88 14.48
N ASP A 262 -6.19 -7.73 14.72
CA ASP A 262 -5.70 -6.78 15.71
C ASP A 262 -5.92 -5.34 15.22
N TRP A 263 -5.80 -5.12 13.90
CA TRP A 263 -5.96 -3.81 13.27
C TRP A 263 -6.76 -3.88 11.97
N ILE A 264 -7.62 -2.87 11.75
CA ILE A 264 -8.30 -2.61 10.47
C ILE A 264 -7.86 -1.24 9.99
N VAL A 265 -7.21 -1.19 8.84
CA VAL A 265 -6.62 0.01 8.23
C VAL A 265 -7.25 0.26 6.89
N ALA A 266 -7.88 1.41 6.70
CA ALA A 266 -8.35 1.85 5.39
C ALA A 266 -7.41 2.91 4.81
N TYR A 267 -7.29 2.96 3.48
CA TYR A 267 -6.54 4.02 2.82
C TYR A 267 -7.19 4.42 1.49
N HIS A 268 -7.06 5.68 1.17
CA HIS A 268 -7.59 6.31 -0.04
C HIS A 268 -6.82 7.60 -0.32
N HIS A 269 -7.13 8.29 -1.43
CA HIS A 269 -6.34 9.46 -1.79
C HIS A 269 -6.80 10.75 -1.11
N GLN A 270 -8.04 11.23 -1.32
CA GLN A 270 -8.49 12.51 -0.77
C GLN A 270 -8.80 12.38 0.74
N PRO A 271 -8.35 13.31 1.58
CA PRO A 271 -8.59 13.24 3.03
C PRO A 271 -9.97 13.76 3.42
N PRO A 272 -10.68 13.11 4.37
CA PRO A 272 -11.92 13.65 4.91
C PRO A 272 -11.69 14.90 5.76
N TYR A 273 -10.51 15.05 6.33
CA TYR A 273 -10.13 16.19 7.20
C TYR A 273 -8.74 16.69 6.81
N SER A 274 -8.62 17.95 6.44
CA SER A 274 -7.36 18.62 6.16
C SER A 274 -7.52 20.13 6.15
N LYS A 275 -6.46 20.85 6.51
CA LYS A 275 -6.22 22.27 6.29
C LYS A 275 -4.80 22.51 5.77
N GLY A 276 -4.26 21.52 5.07
CA GLY A 276 -3.01 21.63 4.33
C GLY A 276 -3.17 22.39 3.01
N SER A 277 -2.59 21.89 1.92
CA SER A 277 -2.77 22.48 0.59
C SER A 277 -4.20 22.37 0.07
N HIS A 278 -4.96 21.41 0.59
CA HIS A 278 -6.37 21.19 0.34
C HIS A 278 -7.19 21.45 1.62
N ASP A 279 -8.27 22.21 1.48
CA ASP A 279 -9.14 22.57 2.60
C ASP A 279 -10.42 21.73 2.56
N SER A 280 -10.52 20.76 3.46
CA SER A 280 -11.64 19.81 3.51
C SER A 280 -13.01 20.45 3.80
N ASP A 281 -13.06 21.72 4.22
CA ASP A 281 -14.33 22.46 4.34
C ASP A 281 -14.79 23.10 3.03
N ARG A 282 -13.91 23.16 2.02
CA ARG A 282 -14.16 23.84 0.76
C ARG A 282 -14.26 22.89 -0.43
N GLU A 283 -13.65 21.74 -0.32
CA GLU A 283 -13.59 20.76 -1.41
C GLU A 283 -14.72 19.75 -1.28
N TYR A 284 -15.46 19.62 -2.37
CA TYR A 284 -16.65 18.77 -2.44
C TYR A 284 -16.32 17.29 -2.21
N GLU A 285 -15.21 16.83 -2.76
CA GLU A 285 -14.70 15.46 -2.61
C GLU A 285 -14.48 15.13 -1.13
N CYS A 286 -13.77 15.99 -0.41
CA CYS A 286 -13.52 15.81 1.02
C CYS A 286 -14.82 15.79 1.85
N TYR A 287 -15.78 16.64 1.49
CA TYR A 287 -17.10 16.64 2.13
C TYR A 287 -17.85 15.33 1.87
N LYS A 288 -17.83 14.84 0.64
CA LYS A 288 -18.46 13.55 0.27
C LYS A 288 -17.86 12.39 1.05
N LEU A 289 -16.54 12.35 1.20
CA LEU A 289 -15.86 11.33 2.00
C LEU A 289 -16.32 11.35 3.45
N ARG A 290 -16.39 12.53 4.06
CA ARG A 290 -16.91 12.66 5.42
C ARG A 290 -18.35 12.16 5.56
N SER A 291 -19.20 12.52 4.61
CA SER A 291 -20.62 12.16 4.67
C SER A 291 -20.87 10.68 4.46
N ASN A 292 -20.02 10.03 3.71
CA ASN A 292 -20.34 8.76 3.09
C ASN A 292 -19.43 7.62 3.55
N LEU A 293 -18.09 7.81 3.55
CA LEU A 293 -17.15 6.76 3.96
C LEU A 293 -16.93 6.73 5.47
N VAL A 294 -16.75 7.89 6.07
CA VAL A 294 -16.49 7.99 7.52
C VAL A 294 -17.51 7.21 8.35
N PRO A 295 -18.85 7.34 8.11
CA PRO A 295 -19.83 6.54 8.84
C PRO A 295 -19.63 5.03 8.71
N THR A 296 -19.24 4.57 7.52
CA THR A 296 -19.01 3.14 7.27
C THR A 296 -17.74 2.66 7.96
N PHE A 297 -16.65 3.41 7.88
CA PHE A 297 -15.42 3.05 8.59
C PHE A 297 -15.62 2.96 10.10
N GLU A 298 -16.28 3.96 10.69
CA GLU A 298 -16.51 4.01 12.14
C GLU A 298 -17.52 2.94 12.58
N LYS A 299 -18.57 2.67 11.78
CA LYS A 299 -19.56 1.61 12.02
C LYS A 299 -18.91 0.24 12.17
N TYR A 300 -17.87 -0.06 11.39
CA TYR A 300 -17.21 -1.35 11.40
C TYR A 300 -15.88 -1.35 12.17
N GLY A 301 -15.55 -0.27 12.85
CA GLY A 301 -14.42 -0.21 13.77
C GLY A 301 -13.05 -0.09 13.11
N VAL A 302 -12.97 0.55 11.93
CA VAL A 302 -11.69 0.91 11.33
C VAL A 302 -10.87 1.72 12.33
N ASP A 303 -9.61 1.36 12.50
CA ASP A 303 -8.73 1.95 13.51
C ASP A 303 -7.99 3.17 12.99
N LEU A 304 -7.47 3.05 11.77
CA LEU A 304 -6.65 4.04 11.09
C LEU A 304 -7.13 4.23 9.67
N VAL A 305 -7.21 5.49 9.24
CA VAL A 305 -7.44 5.87 7.84
C VAL A 305 -6.27 6.71 7.37
N LEU A 306 -5.64 6.30 6.26
CA LEU A 306 -4.54 7.01 5.63
C LEU A 306 -5.02 7.71 4.35
N ALA A 307 -4.53 8.91 4.10
CA ALA A 307 -4.81 9.65 2.88
C ALA A 307 -3.59 10.43 2.38
N GLY A 308 -3.59 10.76 1.09
CA GLY A 308 -2.66 11.65 0.43
C GLY A 308 -3.30 13.01 0.11
N HIS A 309 -3.14 13.45 -1.16
CA HIS A 309 -3.77 14.61 -1.78
C HIS A 309 -3.35 15.96 -1.19
N SER A 310 -3.54 16.16 0.09
CA SER A 310 -3.04 17.36 0.77
C SER A 310 -1.55 17.20 1.07
N HIS A 311 -0.72 18.03 0.42
CA HIS A 311 0.74 17.92 0.46
C HIS A 311 1.31 18.39 1.80
N SER A 312 0.89 17.69 2.84
CA SER A 312 1.27 17.91 4.24
C SER A 312 1.21 16.60 5.01
N TYR A 313 1.68 16.62 6.23
CA TYR A 313 1.33 15.62 7.22
C TYR A 313 0.33 16.22 8.21
N GLU A 314 -0.81 15.55 8.42
CA GLU A 314 -1.76 15.90 9.45
C GLU A 314 -2.24 14.62 10.16
N ARG A 315 -2.30 14.62 11.48
CA ARG A 315 -2.75 13.49 12.30
C ARG A 315 -3.86 13.92 13.24
N SER A 316 -5.03 13.27 13.14
CA SER A 316 -6.18 13.61 13.95
C SER A 316 -6.10 13.05 15.38
N HIS A 317 -6.91 13.59 16.27
CA HIS A 317 -7.36 12.89 17.47
C HIS A 317 -8.16 11.64 17.11
N LEU A 318 -8.51 10.82 18.09
CA LEU A 318 -9.46 9.72 17.91
C LEU A 318 -10.87 10.30 17.74
N LEU A 319 -11.45 10.13 16.55
CA LEU A 319 -12.73 10.73 16.17
C LEU A 319 -13.83 9.68 16.04
N ASP A 320 -15.08 10.09 16.28
CA ASP A 320 -16.29 9.31 16.01
C ASP A 320 -17.43 10.27 15.62
N ARG A 321 -17.96 10.07 14.41
CA ARG A 321 -19.11 10.83 13.85
C ARG A 321 -18.90 12.34 13.70
N HIS A 322 -17.70 12.75 13.33
CA HIS A 322 -17.46 14.12 12.90
C HIS A 322 -17.74 14.26 11.40
N LEU A 323 -18.98 14.52 11.02
CA LEU A 323 -19.41 14.54 9.62
C LEU A 323 -19.54 15.96 9.04
N GLY A 324 -19.54 16.97 9.87
CA GLY A 324 -19.71 18.37 9.51
C GLY A 324 -18.41 19.09 9.15
N SER A 325 -18.52 20.42 9.10
CA SER A 325 -17.36 21.29 8.89
C SER A 325 -16.42 21.28 10.10
N SER A 326 -15.19 21.73 9.89
CA SER A 326 -14.18 21.80 10.96
C SER A 326 -14.66 22.59 12.19
N GLY A 327 -15.42 23.65 11.97
CA GLY A 327 -15.96 24.50 13.06
C GLY A 327 -16.96 23.78 13.96
N GLU A 328 -17.63 22.74 13.48
CA GLU A 328 -18.64 22.03 14.27
C GLU A 328 -18.06 21.22 15.43
N ILE A 329 -16.76 20.90 15.41
CA ILE A 329 -16.09 20.28 16.56
C ILE A 329 -16.21 21.10 17.82
N TYR A 330 -16.23 22.43 17.72
CA TYR A 330 -16.35 23.29 18.88
C TYR A 330 -17.76 23.25 19.53
N SER A 331 -18.79 23.04 18.71
CA SER A 331 -20.17 22.89 19.17
C SER A 331 -20.52 21.44 19.55
N ASN A 332 -19.80 20.48 19.06
CA ASN A 332 -19.98 19.05 19.34
C ASN A 332 -18.63 18.37 19.73
N PRO A 333 -18.07 18.73 20.90
CA PRO A 333 -16.78 18.17 21.32
C PRO A 333 -16.80 16.65 21.58
N GLY A 334 -17.97 16.04 21.70
CA GLY A 334 -18.15 14.60 21.91
C GLY A 334 -17.71 13.73 20.74
N VAL A 335 -17.48 14.30 19.55
CA VAL A 335 -16.90 13.59 18.41
C VAL A 335 -15.42 13.25 18.61
N VAL A 336 -14.72 13.93 19.54
CA VAL A 336 -13.35 13.58 19.93
C VAL A 336 -13.41 12.58 21.08
N LYS A 337 -13.18 11.31 20.79
CA LYS A 337 -13.24 10.22 21.78
C LYS A 337 -12.02 10.16 22.68
N ALA A 338 -10.84 10.46 22.14
CA ALA A 338 -9.59 10.56 22.89
C ALA A 338 -8.63 11.55 22.22
N ARG A 339 -7.75 12.11 23.05
CA ARG A 339 -6.68 13.01 22.61
C ARG A 339 -5.32 12.35 22.86
N TRP A 340 -4.36 12.68 22.01
CA TRP A 340 -2.98 12.31 22.24
C TRP A 340 -2.46 12.93 23.54
N LEU A 341 -1.73 12.14 24.29
CA LEU A 341 -1.03 12.60 25.47
C LEU A 341 0.26 13.35 25.08
N LYS A 342 0.88 14.04 26.01
CA LYS A 342 2.09 14.83 25.75
C LYS A 342 3.30 13.98 25.33
N ASP A 343 3.31 12.72 25.70
CA ASP A 343 4.32 11.72 25.32
C ASP A 343 4.05 11.06 23.95
N GLY A 344 3.02 11.50 23.24
CA GLY A 344 2.66 10.96 21.94
C GLY A 344 1.89 9.64 22.01
N ILE A 345 1.32 9.28 23.16
CA ILE A 345 0.47 8.08 23.31
C ILE A 345 -0.99 8.45 23.19
N LEU A 346 -1.75 7.63 22.45
CA LEU A 346 -3.20 7.66 22.42
C LEU A 346 -3.74 6.29 22.83
N VAL A 347 -4.68 6.27 23.78
CA VAL A 347 -5.33 5.03 24.19
C VAL A 347 -6.71 4.94 23.54
N LYS A 348 -6.86 3.95 22.65
CA LYS A 348 -8.14 3.58 22.06
C LYS A 348 -8.81 2.51 22.93
N ARG A 349 -9.92 2.88 23.55
CA ARG A 349 -10.69 1.94 24.39
C ARG A 349 -11.74 1.23 23.56
N GLY A 350 -11.57 -0.08 23.39
CA GLY A 350 -12.44 -0.91 22.56
C GLY A 350 -11.99 -1.02 21.11
N SER A 351 -12.40 -2.10 20.47
CA SER A 351 -12.08 -2.45 19.07
C SER A 351 -13.33 -2.64 18.22
N GLY A 352 -14.49 -2.25 18.72
CA GLY A 352 -15.77 -2.46 18.04
C GLY A 352 -16.31 -1.23 17.35
N PRO A 353 -17.56 -1.31 16.87
CA PRO A 353 -18.23 -0.20 16.21
C PRO A 353 -18.21 1.09 17.01
N ASN A 354 -17.92 2.19 16.32
CA ASN A 354 -17.89 3.55 16.89
C ASN A 354 -16.92 3.70 18.09
N SER A 355 -15.87 2.89 18.17
CA SER A 355 -14.81 3.02 19.18
C SER A 355 -13.84 4.17 18.86
N GLY A 356 -14.00 4.77 17.69
CA GLY A 356 -13.21 5.88 17.15
C GLY A 356 -12.16 5.45 16.15
N THR A 357 -11.83 6.35 15.24
CA THR A 357 -10.87 6.19 14.16
C THR A 357 -9.86 7.34 14.18
N VAL A 358 -8.60 7.06 13.92
CA VAL A 358 -7.56 8.08 13.68
C VAL A 358 -7.41 8.28 12.17
N TYR A 359 -7.38 9.54 11.73
CA TYR A 359 -7.20 9.93 10.34
C TYR A 359 -5.85 10.59 10.17
N VAL A 360 -5.08 10.13 9.19
CA VAL A 360 -3.74 10.64 8.91
C VAL A 360 -3.63 11.04 7.45
N VAL A 361 -3.26 12.28 7.21
CA VAL A 361 -2.82 12.77 5.89
C VAL A 361 -1.31 12.57 5.81
N ALA A 362 -0.84 11.92 4.75
CA ALA A 362 0.57 11.63 4.49
C ALA A 362 0.90 11.91 3.01
N GLY A 363 0.52 13.10 2.53
CA GLY A 363 0.64 13.52 1.13
C GLY A 363 1.93 14.31 0.83
N SER A 364 2.96 14.16 1.64
CA SER A 364 4.18 14.98 1.49
C SER A 364 5.43 14.18 1.06
N ALA A 365 5.26 13.01 0.40
CA ALA A 365 6.39 12.16 0.05
C ALA A 365 7.33 12.73 -1.03
N ALA A 366 6.88 13.74 -1.80
CA ALA A 366 7.75 14.42 -2.77
C ALA A 366 7.65 15.95 -2.72
N LYS A 367 6.57 16.50 -2.19
CA LYS A 367 6.34 17.96 -2.18
C LYS A 367 5.52 18.40 -0.98
N THR A 368 5.56 19.70 -0.68
CA THR A 368 4.70 20.33 0.31
C THR A 368 3.85 21.40 -0.36
N GLY A 369 2.63 21.62 0.14
CA GLY A 369 1.67 22.55 -0.45
C GLY A 369 1.28 23.73 0.45
N GLY A 370 1.74 23.76 1.69
CA GLY A 370 1.38 24.80 2.67
C GLY A 370 0.01 24.55 3.31
N GLY A 371 -0.74 25.63 3.52
CA GLY A 371 -2.01 25.60 4.24
C GLY A 371 -1.87 26.08 5.69
N SER A 372 -2.99 26.22 6.37
CA SER A 372 -3.00 26.72 7.76
C SER A 372 -2.70 25.65 8.79
N LEU A 373 -2.90 24.38 8.43
CA LEU A 373 -2.70 23.18 9.27
C LEU A 373 -3.42 23.25 10.63
N ASN A 374 -4.53 23.98 10.67
CA ASN A 374 -5.25 24.30 11.92
C ASN A 374 -6.64 23.65 12.01
N HIS A 375 -6.84 22.54 11.30
CA HIS A 375 -8.10 21.80 11.43
C HIS A 375 -8.26 21.31 12.88
N PRO A 376 -9.36 21.64 13.57
CA PRO A 376 -9.50 21.35 15.01
C PRO A 376 -9.65 19.86 15.36
N ALA A 377 -9.88 18.99 14.35
CA ALA A 377 -9.80 17.54 14.52
C ALA A 377 -8.36 17.05 14.63
N MET A 378 -7.39 17.84 14.12
CA MET A 378 -5.99 17.44 14.08
C MET A 378 -5.26 17.76 15.38
N ASP A 379 -4.44 16.83 15.81
CA ASP A 379 -3.48 16.99 16.90
C ASP A 379 -2.15 17.56 16.39
N LYS A 380 -1.76 17.13 15.19
CA LYS A 380 -0.50 17.48 14.56
C LYS A 380 -0.71 17.92 13.12
N GLY A 381 0.02 18.96 12.71
CA GLY A 381 0.16 19.39 11.32
C GLY A 381 1.59 19.81 11.04
N ILE A 382 2.20 19.26 9.98
CA ILE A 382 3.61 19.51 9.60
C ILE A 382 3.67 19.73 8.08
N ASN A 383 4.33 20.83 7.68
CA ASN A 383 4.55 21.18 6.28
C ASN A 383 6.01 20.94 5.88
N GLU A 384 6.42 19.68 5.99
CA GLU A 384 7.73 19.19 5.55
C GLU A 384 7.58 17.93 4.72
N ILE A 385 8.52 17.68 3.81
CA ILE A 385 8.52 16.44 3.03
C ILE A 385 8.94 15.25 3.91
N GLY A 386 8.24 14.14 3.74
CA GLY A 386 8.48 12.91 4.50
C GLY A 386 7.50 11.81 4.14
N SER A 387 7.69 10.64 4.73
CA SER A 387 6.83 9.47 4.55
C SER A 387 6.61 8.75 5.88
N LEU A 388 5.59 7.87 5.94
CA LEU A 388 5.23 7.18 7.17
C LEU A 388 5.84 5.78 7.23
N LEU A 389 6.45 5.44 8.39
CA LEU A 389 6.58 4.07 8.84
C LEU A 389 5.50 3.77 9.87
N LEU A 390 4.75 2.69 9.65
CA LEU A 390 3.78 2.13 10.59
C LEU A 390 4.33 0.79 11.09
N GLU A 391 4.35 0.62 12.41
CA GLU A 391 4.78 -0.64 13.05
C GLU A 391 3.62 -1.16 13.91
N PHE A 392 3.03 -2.29 13.47
CA PHE A 392 1.93 -2.97 14.18
C PHE A 392 2.51 -4.09 15.02
N ASP A 393 2.45 -3.97 16.34
CA ASP A 393 2.94 -4.96 17.31
C ASP A 393 1.86 -5.29 18.33
N GLY A 394 1.06 -6.33 18.04
CA GLY A 394 -0.08 -6.70 18.87
C GLY A 394 -1.08 -5.55 19.02
N GLU A 395 -1.26 -5.06 20.25
CA GLU A 395 -2.18 -3.95 20.56
C GLU A 395 -1.59 -2.55 20.36
N ASP A 396 -0.33 -2.43 19.97
CA ASP A 396 0.37 -1.16 19.73
C ASP A 396 0.56 -0.92 18.22
N LEU A 397 0.22 0.29 17.78
CA LEU A 397 0.60 0.82 16.48
C LEU A 397 1.52 2.04 16.73
N THR A 398 2.76 1.92 16.33
CA THR A 398 3.69 3.05 16.31
C THR A 398 3.74 3.66 14.91
N MET A 399 3.57 4.97 14.83
CA MET A 399 3.66 5.73 13.59
C MET A 399 4.85 6.69 13.67
N TYR A 400 5.71 6.68 12.65
CA TYR A 400 6.82 7.62 12.52
C TYR A 400 6.64 8.41 11.23
N LEU A 401 6.60 9.73 11.30
CA LEU A 401 6.85 10.57 10.14
C LEU A 401 8.37 10.72 9.99
N VAL A 402 8.92 10.00 9.03
CA VAL A 402 10.34 10.09 8.66
C VAL A 402 10.50 11.24 7.68
N GLY A 403 11.32 12.23 8.03
CA GLY A 403 11.59 13.38 7.17
C GLY A 403 12.56 13.04 6.03
N SER A 404 13.06 14.07 5.34
CA SER A 404 13.92 13.88 4.16
C SER A 404 15.43 13.94 4.48
N ALA A 405 15.81 14.15 5.72
CA ALA A 405 17.20 14.09 6.15
C ALA A 405 17.50 12.75 6.85
N PRO A 406 18.72 12.21 6.73
CA PRO A 406 19.11 10.96 7.38
C PRO A 406 18.83 10.98 8.89
N GLY A 407 18.07 9.99 9.38
CA GLY A 407 17.71 9.84 10.80
C GLY A 407 16.71 10.86 11.33
N GLN A 408 16.15 11.72 10.48
CA GLN A 408 15.14 12.71 10.87
C GLN A 408 13.79 12.06 11.13
N VAL A 409 13.29 12.17 12.35
CA VAL A 409 11.92 11.84 12.73
C VAL A 409 11.18 13.14 13.08
N LEU A 410 10.18 13.49 12.28
CA LEU A 410 9.40 14.73 12.44
C LEU A 410 8.24 14.56 13.42
N ASP A 411 7.65 13.37 13.46
CA ASP A 411 6.63 12.99 14.46
C ASP A 411 6.81 11.51 14.82
N LYS A 412 6.56 11.19 16.08
CA LYS A 412 6.42 9.83 16.58
C LYS A 412 5.20 9.75 17.48
N SER A 413 4.36 8.76 17.24
CA SER A 413 3.14 8.55 18.04
C SER A 413 2.81 7.07 18.17
N VAL A 414 2.17 6.69 19.27
CA VAL A 414 1.77 5.31 19.56
C VAL A 414 0.26 5.28 19.85
N MET A 415 -0.48 4.57 19.02
CA MET A 415 -1.87 4.23 19.33
C MET A 415 -1.87 2.85 20.00
N ARG A 416 -2.43 2.79 21.22
CA ARG A 416 -2.53 1.56 22.00
C ARG A 416 -3.98 1.17 22.19
N LYS A 417 -4.31 -0.07 21.84
CA LYS A 417 -5.64 -0.64 22.09
C LYS A 417 -5.70 -1.25 23.49
N ASN A 418 -6.91 -1.23 24.07
CA ASN A 418 -7.29 -2.00 25.25
C ASN A 418 -6.36 -1.90 26.48
N ALA A 419 -5.52 -0.85 26.57
CA ALA A 419 -4.79 -0.61 27.79
C ALA A 419 -5.81 -0.48 28.94
N MET A 420 -5.92 -1.54 29.75
CA MET A 420 -6.66 -1.48 31.01
C MET A 420 -6.00 -0.43 31.90
N PRO A 421 -6.78 0.37 32.62
CA PRO A 421 -6.24 1.36 33.54
C PRO A 421 -5.45 0.70 34.66
#